data_ed25149692e65d77d309c9d07b405220
#
_entry.id   ed25149692e65d77d309c9d07b405220
#
_cell.length_a   1.000
_cell.length_b   1.000
_cell.length_c   1.000
_cell.angle_alpha   90.00
_cell.angle_beta   90.00
_cell.angle_gamma   90.00
#
_symmetry.space_group_name_H-M   'P 1'
#
loop_
_entity.id
_entity.type
_entity.pdbx_description
1 polymer ?
#
loop_
_entity_poly.entity_id
_entity_poly.type
_entity_poly.pdbx_seq_one_letter_code
_entity_poly.pdbx_strand_id
1 'polypeptide(L)'
;MFCSGKRGLKESSVRRAKFEATSFFLAMQDQGCQCIEDISESAVIHYLRTGTSNNGRTKLPGLSLFMRDCIPQNPYEYRRIYGLIPIKYVARKTIQFLTVEESIAFQTALEDLSNTLSLKQRAIGTLLFYTGMRSCDVANLQLESIDLQNGILQFTQIKTGVAVRIPLLPVVGNAIYDYCTMERPSSDSPFLFLGEFAPHHPITSKAIPWVVSKIMDLAGIRTNKGDRRGTHLFRHRVATVMAENNVPAPVISATLGQKNPKSLDSYLSADITHLRECSLSIKEYAIREEVFDIV
;
A
#
# COMPACT_ATOMS: atom_id res chain seq x y z
N MET A 1 2.59 -30.76 -4.36
CA MET A 1 3.66 -29.74 -4.34
C MET A 1 3.15 -28.50 -5.07
N PHE A 2 2.93 -27.39 -4.37
CA PHE A 2 2.39 -26.17 -4.96
C PHE A 2 3.41 -25.58 -5.94
N CYS A 3 3.10 -25.59 -7.23
CA CYS A 3 4.04 -25.20 -8.29
C CYS A 3 4.18 -23.67 -8.40
N SER A 4 4.94 -23.07 -7.50
CA SER A 4 5.25 -21.63 -7.53
C SER A 4 6.14 -21.21 -8.71
N GLY A 5 6.92 -22.15 -9.28
CA GLY A 5 7.92 -21.85 -10.31
C GLY A 5 7.39 -21.53 -11.71
N LYS A 6 6.17 -21.96 -12.06
CA LYS A 6 5.64 -21.77 -13.42
C LYS A 6 4.93 -20.42 -13.68
N ARG A 7 4.67 -19.60 -12.65
CA ARG A 7 3.86 -18.37 -12.78
C ARG A 7 4.59 -17.07 -12.41
N GLY A 8 5.86 -17.11 -12.08
CA GLY A 8 6.61 -15.90 -11.66
C GLY A 8 6.01 -15.21 -10.43
N LEU A 9 5.31 -15.96 -9.57
CA LEU A 9 4.73 -15.40 -8.36
C LEU A 9 5.80 -15.09 -7.33
N LYS A 10 5.68 -13.95 -6.66
CA LYS A 10 6.55 -13.61 -5.54
C LYS A 10 6.36 -14.60 -4.39
N GLU A 11 7.46 -14.92 -3.69
CA GLU A 11 7.47 -15.83 -2.55
C GLU A 11 6.41 -15.48 -1.49
N SER A 12 6.21 -14.18 -1.23
CA SER A 12 5.18 -13.71 -0.30
C SER A 12 3.76 -14.09 -0.72
N SER A 13 3.45 -14.07 -2.02
CA SER A 13 2.15 -14.49 -2.55
C SER A 13 1.96 -16.00 -2.43
N VAL A 14 3.03 -16.77 -2.69
CA VAL A 14 3.04 -18.23 -2.52
C VAL A 14 2.86 -18.60 -1.04
N ARG A 15 3.59 -17.95 -0.13
CA ARG A 15 3.48 -18.15 1.32
C ARG A 15 2.06 -17.88 1.81
N ARG A 16 1.46 -16.80 1.32
CA ARG A 16 0.07 -16.46 1.63
C ARG A 16 -0.90 -17.52 1.12
N ALA A 17 -0.77 -17.97 -0.13
CA ALA A 17 -1.63 -18.99 -0.71
C ALA A 17 -1.53 -20.31 0.08
N LYS A 18 -0.32 -20.73 0.45
CA LYS A 18 -0.10 -21.89 1.32
C LYS A 18 -0.80 -21.72 2.67
N PHE A 19 -0.60 -20.60 3.34
CA PHE A 19 -1.21 -20.35 4.65
C PHE A 19 -2.74 -20.40 4.58
N GLU A 20 -3.35 -19.71 3.60
CA GLU A 20 -4.80 -19.67 3.44
C GLU A 20 -5.39 -21.05 3.08
N ALA A 21 -4.70 -21.81 2.21
CA ALA A 21 -5.08 -23.16 1.87
C ALA A 21 -4.96 -24.12 3.08
N THR A 22 -3.86 -24.05 3.81
CA THR A 22 -3.68 -24.86 5.02
C THR A 22 -4.78 -24.57 6.05
N SER A 23 -5.09 -23.30 6.30
CA SER A 23 -6.18 -22.91 7.21
C SER A 23 -7.53 -23.44 6.76
N PHE A 24 -7.78 -23.46 5.45
CA PHE A 24 -9.02 -24.02 4.90
C PHE A 24 -9.11 -25.53 5.10
N PHE A 25 -8.08 -26.27 4.73
CA PHE A 25 -8.09 -27.73 4.85
C PHE A 25 -8.12 -28.22 6.29
N LEU A 26 -7.44 -27.53 7.22
CA LEU A 26 -7.55 -27.83 8.64
C LEU A 26 -8.99 -27.63 9.14
N ALA A 27 -9.64 -26.55 8.75
CA ALA A 27 -11.04 -26.32 9.13
C ALA A 27 -12.02 -27.35 8.49
N MET A 28 -11.70 -27.90 7.32
CA MET A 28 -12.47 -29.01 6.73
C MET A 28 -12.22 -30.32 7.49
N GLN A 29 -10.98 -30.58 7.87
CA GLN A 29 -10.64 -31.74 8.69
C GLN A 29 -11.32 -31.71 10.07
N ASP A 30 -11.39 -30.55 10.71
CA ASP A 30 -12.13 -30.35 11.96
C ASP A 30 -13.63 -30.64 11.81
N GLN A 31 -14.17 -30.55 10.59
CA GLN A 31 -15.56 -30.92 10.25
C GLN A 31 -15.71 -32.38 9.83
N GLY A 32 -14.64 -33.19 9.95
CA GLY A 32 -14.65 -34.62 9.66
C GLY A 32 -14.33 -35.00 8.21
N CYS A 33 -14.00 -34.05 7.32
CA CYS A 33 -13.59 -34.35 5.95
C CYS A 33 -12.19 -34.98 5.93
N GLN A 34 -12.06 -36.18 5.33
CA GLN A 34 -10.79 -36.89 5.19
C GLN A 34 -10.13 -36.67 3.82
N CYS A 35 -10.93 -36.41 2.80
CA CYS A 35 -10.47 -36.12 1.44
C CYS A 35 -11.23 -34.92 0.86
N ILE A 36 -10.83 -34.48 -0.35
CA ILE A 36 -11.42 -33.31 -1.00
C ILE A 36 -12.85 -33.57 -1.47
N GLU A 37 -13.17 -34.82 -1.76
CA GLU A 37 -14.48 -35.32 -2.16
C GLU A 37 -15.50 -35.20 -1.03
N ASP A 38 -15.08 -35.32 0.23
CA ASP A 38 -15.93 -35.20 1.42
C ASP A 38 -16.37 -33.77 1.69
N ILE A 39 -15.70 -32.78 1.09
CA ILE A 39 -15.97 -31.36 1.35
C ILE A 39 -17.30 -30.98 0.73
N SER A 40 -18.32 -30.79 1.57
CA SER A 40 -19.63 -30.32 1.12
C SER A 40 -19.66 -28.84 0.81
N GLU A 41 -20.58 -28.41 -0.05
CA GLU A 41 -20.78 -26.98 -0.35
C GLU A 41 -21.16 -26.18 0.90
N SER A 42 -21.97 -26.76 1.77
CA SER A 42 -22.37 -26.13 3.05
C SER A 42 -21.16 -25.91 3.96
N ALA A 43 -20.21 -26.84 4.02
CA ALA A 43 -18.98 -26.70 4.79
C ALA A 43 -18.10 -25.54 4.26
N VAL A 44 -17.97 -25.43 2.94
CA VAL A 44 -17.24 -24.32 2.30
C VAL A 44 -17.90 -22.99 2.61
N ILE A 45 -19.22 -22.90 2.43
CA ILE A 45 -19.98 -21.67 2.71
C ILE A 45 -19.89 -21.30 4.19
N HIS A 46 -19.99 -22.28 5.07
CA HIS A 46 -19.82 -22.06 6.52
C HIS A 46 -18.44 -21.48 6.83
N TYR A 47 -17.36 -22.09 6.32
CA TYR A 47 -15.99 -21.59 6.49
C TYR A 47 -15.81 -20.15 5.98
N LEU A 48 -16.41 -19.84 4.82
CA LEU A 48 -16.35 -18.51 4.22
C LEU A 48 -17.09 -17.45 5.04
N ARG A 49 -18.15 -17.85 5.77
CA ARG A 49 -18.94 -16.97 6.64
C ARG A 49 -18.35 -16.81 8.03
N THR A 50 -17.92 -17.91 8.64
CA THR A 50 -17.46 -17.97 10.04
C THR A 50 -15.95 -17.75 10.18
N GLY A 51 -15.20 -17.88 9.10
CA GLY A 51 -13.76 -17.69 9.07
C GLY A 51 -13.36 -16.30 9.52
N THR A 52 -13.52 -16.05 10.79
CA THR A 52 -13.26 -14.80 11.50
C THR A 52 -11.78 -14.52 11.63
N SER A 53 -11.31 -13.63 10.82
CA SER A 53 -10.46 -12.58 11.32
C SER A 53 -11.17 -11.28 11.00
N ASN A 54 -11.03 -10.26 11.82
CA ASN A 54 -11.63 -8.93 11.71
C ASN A 54 -11.48 -8.23 10.33
N ASN A 55 -10.93 -8.95 9.37
CA ASN A 55 -10.76 -8.59 7.97
C ASN A 55 -11.18 -9.77 7.07
N GLY A 56 -12.46 -10.11 7.02
CA GLY A 56 -13.02 -11.14 6.11
C GLY A 56 -12.72 -10.93 4.61
N ARG A 57 -11.81 -9.99 4.29
CA ARG A 57 -11.34 -9.66 2.95
C ARG A 57 -10.01 -10.30 2.57
N THR A 58 -9.27 -10.89 3.51
CA THR A 58 -7.86 -11.25 3.28
C THR A 58 -7.62 -12.73 3.03
N LYS A 59 -8.54 -13.62 3.37
CA LYS A 59 -8.35 -15.07 3.25
C LYS A 59 -8.62 -15.62 1.84
N LEU A 60 -9.47 -14.97 1.07
CA LEU A 60 -9.98 -15.50 -0.19
C LEU A 60 -9.01 -15.50 -1.40
N PRO A 61 -8.13 -14.48 -1.60
CA PRO A 61 -7.28 -14.44 -2.79
C PRO A 61 -6.23 -15.55 -2.85
N GLY A 62 -5.63 -15.91 -1.70
CA GLY A 62 -4.62 -16.97 -1.65
C GLY A 62 -5.25 -18.35 -1.81
N LEU A 63 -6.38 -18.60 -1.15
CA LEU A 63 -7.17 -19.81 -1.31
C LEU A 63 -7.64 -19.96 -2.75
N SER A 64 -8.21 -18.93 -3.34
CA SER A 64 -8.63 -18.92 -4.75
C SER A 64 -7.48 -19.20 -5.70
N LEU A 65 -6.30 -18.60 -5.46
CA LEU A 65 -5.10 -18.87 -6.23
C LEU A 65 -4.67 -20.35 -6.11
N PHE A 66 -4.67 -20.88 -4.89
CA PHE A 66 -4.33 -22.28 -4.62
C PHE A 66 -5.29 -23.24 -5.32
N MET A 67 -6.60 -23.07 -5.14
CA MET A 67 -7.62 -23.92 -5.76
C MET A 67 -7.50 -23.92 -7.27
N ARG A 68 -7.33 -22.77 -7.90
CA ARG A 68 -7.12 -22.66 -9.34
C ARG A 68 -5.88 -23.42 -9.83
N ASP A 69 -4.80 -23.38 -9.05
CA ASP A 69 -3.55 -24.08 -9.42
C ASP A 69 -3.65 -25.60 -9.26
N CYS A 70 -4.57 -26.08 -8.42
CA CYS A 70 -4.81 -27.49 -8.20
C CYS A 70 -5.85 -28.10 -9.17
N ILE A 71 -6.60 -27.27 -9.92
CA ILE A 71 -7.60 -27.74 -10.90
C ILE A 71 -7.04 -28.85 -11.84
N PRO A 72 -5.81 -28.77 -12.38
CA PRO A 72 -5.28 -29.80 -13.24
C PRO A 72 -5.09 -31.18 -12.56
N GLN A 73 -5.00 -31.23 -11.23
CA GLN A 73 -4.77 -32.47 -10.46
C GLN A 73 -6.08 -33.24 -10.21
N ASN A 74 -7.16 -32.53 -9.89
CA ASN A 74 -8.52 -33.04 -9.76
C ASN A 74 -9.50 -31.98 -10.28
N PRO A 75 -9.81 -31.99 -11.60
CA PRO A 75 -10.55 -30.89 -12.23
C PRO A 75 -11.95 -30.71 -11.70
N TYR A 76 -12.63 -31.78 -11.29
CA TYR A 76 -14.00 -31.71 -10.82
C TYR A 76 -14.07 -31.04 -9.44
N GLU A 77 -13.37 -31.58 -8.46
CA GLU A 77 -13.47 -31.15 -7.08
C GLU A 77 -12.90 -29.74 -6.85
N TYR A 78 -11.72 -29.46 -7.42
CA TYR A 78 -11.13 -28.12 -7.27
C TYR A 78 -11.94 -27.03 -7.99
N ARG A 79 -12.59 -27.33 -9.12
CA ARG A 79 -13.51 -26.38 -9.78
C ARG A 79 -14.76 -26.14 -8.96
N ARG A 80 -15.34 -27.19 -8.38
CA ARG A 80 -16.51 -27.12 -7.51
C ARG A 80 -16.24 -26.18 -6.34
N ILE A 81 -15.16 -26.41 -5.59
CA ILE A 81 -14.79 -25.57 -4.44
C ILE A 81 -14.42 -24.14 -4.90
N TYR A 82 -13.66 -24.02 -5.99
CA TYR A 82 -13.29 -22.72 -6.56
C TYR A 82 -14.50 -21.87 -6.94
N GLY A 83 -15.54 -22.50 -7.51
CA GLY A 83 -16.77 -21.83 -7.89
C GLY A 83 -17.57 -21.29 -6.70
N LEU A 84 -17.44 -21.90 -5.52
CA LEU A 84 -18.09 -21.45 -4.30
C LEU A 84 -17.39 -20.25 -3.64
N ILE A 85 -16.12 -19.99 -3.99
CA ILE A 85 -15.39 -18.84 -3.47
C ILE A 85 -15.92 -17.56 -4.14
N PRO A 86 -16.61 -16.67 -3.41
CA PRO A 86 -17.27 -15.53 -4.03
C PRO A 86 -16.24 -14.60 -4.67
N ILE A 87 -16.48 -14.23 -5.92
CA ILE A 87 -15.81 -13.13 -6.58
C ILE A 87 -16.34 -11.85 -5.90
N LYS A 88 -15.57 -11.33 -4.94
CA LYS A 88 -15.97 -10.08 -4.29
C LYS A 88 -15.96 -8.96 -5.31
N TYR A 89 -17.13 -8.46 -5.63
CA TYR A 89 -17.27 -7.11 -6.16
C TYR A 89 -16.86 -6.15 -5.04
N VAL A 90 -15.62 -5.72 -5.08
CA VAL A 90 -15.16 -4.65 -4.17
C VAL A 90 -15.60 -3.34 -4.81
N ALA A 91 -16.65 -2.73 -4.26
CA ALA A 91 -17.00 -1.37 -4.62
C ALA A 91 -15.72 -0.52 -4.57
N ARG A 92 -15.43 0.24 -5.63
CA ARG A 92 -14.27 1.14 -5.69
C ARG A 92 -14.38 2.09 -4.50
N LYS A 93 -13.51 1.92 -3.52
CA LYS A 93 -13.47 2.85 -2.39
C LYS A 93 -12.80 4.13 -2.86
N THR A 94 -13.40 5.25 -2.51
CA THR A 94 -12.76 6.57 -2.66
C THR A 94 -11.35 6.51 -2.09
N ILE A 95 -10.38 6.94 -2.87
CA ILE A 95 -9.00 7.03 -2.41
C ILE A 95 -8.93 8.14 -1.36
N GLN A 96 -8.37 7.80 -0.22
CA GLN A 96 -8.05 8.78 0.81
C GLN A 96 -6.59 9.16 0.66
N PHE A 97 -6.33 10.45 0.70
CA PHE A 97 -5.02 11.09 0.75
C PHE A 97 -5.03 12.19 1.82
N LEU A 98 -3.88 12.77 2.12
CA LEU A 98 -3.81 13.89 3.06
C LEU A 98 -4.40 15.13 2.41
N THR A 99 -5.31 15.84 3.13
CA THR A 99 -5.80 17.14 2.71
C THR A 99 -4.68 18.18 2.74
N VAL A 100 -4.95 19.39 2.25
CA VAL A 100 -3.98 20.49 2.31
C VAL A 100 -3.62 20.83 3.75
N GLU A 101 -4.64 20.94 4.62
CA GLU A 101 -4.49 21.24 6.05
C GLU A 101 -3.71 20.14 6.77
N GLU A 102 -4.06 18.87 6.53
CA GLU A 102 -3.33 17.72 7.07
C GLU A 102 -1.87 17.68 6.58
N SER A 103 -1.64 18.09 5.34
CA SER A 103 -0.29 18.16 4.76
C SER A 103 0.55 19.24 5.42
N ILE A 104 -0.02 20.42 5.66
CA ILE A 104 0.65 21.53 6.37
C ILE A 104 0.97 21.10 7.82
N ALA A 105 -0.01 20.55 8.53
CA ALA A 105 0.19 20.08 9.91
C ALA A 105 1.28 19.00 10.00
N PHE A 106 1.32 18.07 9.03
CA PHE A 106 2.36 17.03 8.97
C PHE A 106 3.75 17.61 8.72
N GLN A 107 3.87 18.59 7.80
CA GLN A 107 5.13 19.28 7.54
C GLN A 107 5.60 20.07 8.76
N THR A 108 4.71 20.84 9.39
CA THR A 108 5.03 21.60 10.62
C THR A 108 5.56 20.65 11.71
N ALA A 109 4.94 19.48 11.90
CA ALA A 109 5.43 18.50 12.87
C ALA A 109 6.81 17.92 12.49
N LEU A 110 7.13 17.80 11.20
CA LEU A 110 8.47 17.38 10.76
C LEU A 110 9.53 18.46 10.99
N GLU A 111 9.19 19.73 10.85
CA GLU A 111 10.07 20.89 10.98
C GLU A 111 10.29 21.33 12.44
N ASP A 112 9.32 21.08 13.29
CA ASP A 112 9.38 21.42 14.71
C ASP A 112 10.45 20.61 15.46
N LEU A 113 11.62 21.20 15.65
CA LEU A 113 12.75 20.57 16.35
C LEU A 113 12.54 20.41 17.86
N SER A 114 11.51 21.04 18.44
CA SER A 114 11.19 20.93 19.86
C SER A 114 10.43 19.65 20.21
N ASN A 115 9.86 18.95 19.23
CA ASN A 115 9.11 17.74 19.45
C ASN A 115 10.02 16.49 19.60
N THR A 116 9.43 15.35 19.97
CA THR A 116 10.13 14.11 20.31
C THR A 116 10.53 13.23 19.11
N LEU A 117 10.54 13.77 17.89
CA LEU A 117 10.99 13.03 16.72
C LEU A 117 12.51 12.97 16.65
N SER A 118 13.05 11.77 16.45
CA SER A 118 14.47 11.60 16.12
C SER A 118 14.77 12.03 14.68
N LEU A 119 16.03 12.29 14.35
CA LEU A 119 16.45 12.64 12.99
C LEU A 119 16.12 11.51 12.00
N LYS A 120 16.25 10.25 12.41
CA LYS A 120 15.80 9.10 11.64
C LYS A 120 14.30 9.17 11.31
N GLN A 121 13.47 9.48 12.30
CA GLN A 121 12.02 9.56 12.13
C GLN A 121 11.65 10.73 11.21
N ARG A 122 12.33 11.87 11.35
CA ARG A 122 12.16 13.03 10.45
C ARG A 122 12.56 12.67 9.02
N ALA A 123 13.73 12.06 8.81
CA ALA A 123 14.20 11.66 7.48
C ALA A 123 13.22 10.68 6.81
N ILE A 124 12.71 9.69 7.55
CA ILE A 124 11.69 8.76 7.05
C ILE A 124 10.39 9.49 6.68
N GLY A 125 9.91 10.36 7.56
CA GLY A 125 8.67 11.14 7.33
C GLY A 125 8.78 12.06 6.12
N THR A 126 9.87 12.82 6.02
CA THR A 126 10.16 13.73 4.91
C THR A 126 10.28 12.97 3.59
N LEU A 127 11.02 11.86 3.57
CA LEU A 127 11.16 11.00 2.40
C LEU A 127 9.79 10.49 1.90
N LEU A 128 8.95 9.97 2.80
CA LEU A 128 7.61 9.49 2.45
C LEU A 128 6.71 10.62 1.94
N PHE A 129 6.75 11.78 2.60
CA PHE A 129 5.87 12.91 2.29
C PHE A 129 6.13 13.47 0.89
N TYR A 130 7.40 13.62 0.52
CA TYR A 130 7.77 14.22 -0.77
C TYR A 130 7.87 13.22 -1.92
N THR A 131 8.17 11.94 -1.66
CA THR A 131 8.38 10.95 -2.74
C THR A 131 7.25 9.95 -2.92
N GLY A 132 6.40 9.78 -1.91
CA GLY A 132 5.37 8.74 -1.92
C GLY A 132 5.92 7.30 -2.01
N MET A 133 7.17 7.06 -1.58
CA MET A 133 7.78 5.73 -1.57
C MET A 133 6.97 4.73 -0.76
N ARG A 134 7.06 3.45 -1.11
CA ARG A 134 6.45 2.37 -0.32
C ARG A 134 7.30 2.08 0.92
N SER A 135 6.66 1.67 2.01
CA SER A 135 7.37 1.30 3.25
C SER A 135 8.50 0.28 3.04
N CYS A 136 8.28 -0.71 2.14
CA CYS A 136 9.33 -1.69 1.85
C CYS A 136 10.51 -1.08 1.09
N ASP A 137 10.26 -0.10 0.24
CA ASP A 137 11.33 0.55 -0.52
C ASP A 137 12.13 1.50 0.40
N VAL A 138 11.46 2.24 1.29
CA VAL A 138 12.14 3.06 2.31
C VAL A 138 13.00 2.22 3.24
N ALA A 139 12.47 1.10 3.74
CA ALA A 139 13.21 0.22 4.65
C ALA A 139 14.43 -0.45 4.00
N ASN A 140 14.41 -0.64 2.67
CA ASN A 140 15.50 -1.26 1.93
C ASN A 140 16.36 -0.24 1.13
N LEU A 141 16.18 1.06 1.40
CA LEU A 141 16.97 2.09 0.75
C LEU A 141 18.43 1.99 1.21
N GLN A 142 19.36 2.08 0.26
CA GLN A 142 20.79 2.00 0.52
C GLN A 142 21.43 3.39 0.47
N LEU A 143 22.59 3.54 1.08
CA LEU A 143 23.35 4.79 1.06
C LEU A 143 23.69 5.21 -0.38
N GLU A 144 24.08 4.26 -1.23
CA GLU A 144 24.39 4.49 -2.65
C GLU A 144 23.20 4.95 -3.50
N SER A 145 21.97 4.76 -2.98
CA SER A 145 20.74 5.24 -3.64
C SER A 145 20.61 6.77 -3.61
N ILE A 146 21.39 7.44 -2.75
CA ILE A 146 21.34 8.88 -2.49
C ILE A 146 22.55 9.56 -3.12
N ASP A 147 22.34 10.25 -4.21
CA ASP A 147 23.37 11.09 -4.84
C ASP A 147 23.11 12.55 -4.47
N LEU A 148 23.76 12.98 -3.38
CA LEU A 148 23.63 14.36 -2.89
C LEU A 148 24.28 15.38 -3.83
N GLN A 149 25.33 14.98 -4.58
CA GLN A 149 26.02 15.89 -5.47
C GLN A 149 25.20 16.24 -6.69
N ASN A 150 24.57 15.23 -7.30
CA ASN A 150 23.73 15.41 -8.48
C ASN A 150 22.24 15.63 -8.14
N GLY A 151 21.85 15.58 -6.86
CA GLY A 151 20.46 15.75 -6.43
C GLY A 151 19.55 14.65 -6.97
N ILE A 152 19.97 13.39 -6.88
CA ILE A 152 19.25 12.24 -7.44
C ILE A 152 19.01 11.19 -6.36
N LEU A 153 17.78 10.67 -6.34
CA LEU A 153 17.38 9.47 -5.61
C LEU A 153 17.09 8.35 -6.61
N GLN A 154 17.87 7.26 -6.55
CA GLN A 154 17.73 6.12 -7.45
C GLN A 154 17.67 4.80 -6.69
N PHE A 155 16.65 3.99 -6.96
CA PHE A 155 16.46 2.69 -6.31
C PHE A 155 15.61 1.75 -7.16
N THR A 156 15.69 0.45 -6.88
CA THR A 156 14.79 -0.56 -7.49
C THR A 156 13.69 -0.94 -6.51
N GLN A 157 12.44 -0.79 -6.92
CA GLN A 157 11.30 -1.11 -6.07
C GLN A 157 11.20 -2.60 -5.76
N ILE A 158 11.13 -2.96 -4.49
CA ILE A 158 11.02 -4.36 -4.02
C ILE A 158 9.76 -5.04 -4.55
N LYS A 159 8.63 -4.33 -4.55
CA LYS A 159 7.35 -4.92 -4.95
C LYS A 159 7.22 -5.14 -6.46
N THR A 160 7.72 -4.24 -7.28
CA THR A 160 7.50 -4.25 -8.73
C THR A 160 8.75 -4.61 -9.53
N GLY A 161 9.95 -4.49 -8.94
CA GLY A 161 11.23 -4.63 -9.64
C GLY A 161 11.47 -3.51 -10.67
N VAL A 162 10.75 -2.38 -10.55
CA VAL A 162 10.96 -1.22 -11.43
C VAL A 162 12.06 -0.36 -10.86
N ALA A 163 13.05 -0.01 -11.68
CA ALA A 163 14.02 1.02 -11.34
C ALA A 163 13.34 2.39 -11.37
N VAL A 164 13.50 3.16 -10.30
CA VAL A 164 12.97 4.51 -10.14
C VAL A 164 14.14 5.46 -9.97
N ARG A 165 14.13 6.56 -10.74
CA ARG A 165 15.07 7.65 -10.64
C ARG A 165 14.28 8.95 -10.59
N ILE A 166 14.40 9.68 -9.48
CA ILE A 166 13.67 10.92 -9.22
C ILE A 166 14.61 12.00 -8.68
N PRO A 167 14.27 13.29 -8.84
CA PRO A 167 15.01 14.35 -8.19
C PRO A 167 15.00 14.19 -6.67
N LEU A 168 16.15 14.39 -6.05
CA LEU A 168 16.27 14.47 -4.59
C LEU A 168 16.06 15.93 -4.19
N LEU A 169 14.90 16.23 -3.63
CA LEU A 169 14.60 17.56 -3.15
C LEU A 169 15.53 17.94 -1.99
N PRO A 170 16.01 19.20 -1.92
CA PRO A 170 16.92 19.64 -0.85
C PRO A 170 16.42 19.32 0.56
N VAL A 171 15.11 19.49 0.83
CA VAL A 171 14.51 19.15 2.13
C VAL A 171 14.67 17.68 2.49
N VAL A 172 14.57 16.78 1.51
CA VAL A 172 14.78 15.33 1.70
C VAL A 172 16.25 15.03 1.90
N GLY A 173 17.10 15.61 1.06
CA GLY A 173 18.56 15.46 1.14
C GLY A 173 19.11 15.91 2.49
N ASN A 174 18.70 17.09 2.96
CA ASN A 174 19.13 17.64 4.26
C ASN A 174 18.68 16.74 5.42
N ALA A 175 17.41 16.30 5.44
CA ALA A 175 16.93 15.43 6.51
C ALA A 175 17.69 14.07 6.54
N ILE A 176 18.05 13.53 5.38
CA ILE A 176 18.88 12.32 5.28
C ILE A 176 20.31 12.61 5.77
N TYR A 177 20.88 13.72 5.36
CA TYR A 177 22.23 14.13 5.75
C TYR A 177 22.34 14.30 7.27
N ASP A 178 21.40 15.02 7.88
CA ASP A 178 21.36 15.22 9.33
C ASP A 178 21.26 13.87 10.09
N TYR A 179 20.41 12.97 9.63
CA TYR A 179 20.35 11.62 10.19
C TYR A 179 21.69 10.87 10.05
N CYS A 180 22.30 10.90 8.86
CA CYS A 180 23.54 10.16 8.60
C CYS A 180 24.71 10.69 9.39
N THR A 181 24.79 12.00 9.65
CA THR A 181 25.92 12.64 10.31
C THR A 181 25.78 12.68 11.81
N MET A 182 24.56 12.79 12.35
CA MET A 182 24.34 13.07 13.77
C MET A 182 23.69 11.90 14.54
N GLU A 183 22.97 10.98 13.89
CA GLU A 183 22.22 9.93 14.62
C GLU A 183 22.48 8.52 14.09
N ARG A 184 22.84 8.35 12.80
CA ARG A 184 23.02 7.01 12.24
C ARG A 184 24.20 6.32 12.93
N PRO A 185 23.97 5.09 13.47
CA PRO A 185 25.05 4.33 14.08
C PRO A 185 26.18 4.06 13.08
N SER A 186 27.44 4.07 13.55
CA SER A 186 28.58 3.61 12.77
C SER A 186 28.42 2.13 12.44
N SER A 187 28.39 1.79 11.17
CA SER A 187 28.11 0.42 10.69
C SER A 187 28.52 0.29 9.24
N ASP A 188 29.07 -0.88 8.86
CA ASP A 188 29.38 -1.24 7.48
C ASP A 188 28.13 -1.61 6.67
N SER A 189 26.96 -1.57 7.27
CA SER A 189 25.69 -1.86 6.60
C SER A 189 25.43 -0.89 5.47
N PRO A 190 25.15 -1.36 4.25
CA PRO A 190 24.84 -0.49 3.11
C PRO A 190 23.48 0.19 3.23
N PHE A 191 22.62 -0.27 4.13
CA PHE A 191 21.27 0.28 4.29
C PHE A 191 21.29 1.65 4.96
N LEU A 192 20.45 2.55 4.43
CA LEU A 192 20.34 3.92 4.94
C LEU A 192 19.83 3.93 6.39
N PHE A 193 18.69 3.27 6.66
CA PHE A 193 18.05 3.30 7.97
C PHE A 193 18.34 2.05 8.80
N LEU A 194 18.92 2.26 9.97
CA LEU A 194 19.32 1.20 10.89
C LEU A 194 18.54 1.24 12.21
N GLY A 195 18.49 0.09 12.87
CA GLY A 195 18.00 -0.03 14.24
C GLY A 195 18.95 0.63 15.25
N GLU A 196 18.41 1.02 16.38
CA GLU A 196 19.14 1.73 17.45
C GLU A 196 20.08 0.82 18.22
N PHE A 197 19.73 -0.46 18.34
CA PHE A 197 20.49 -1.42 19.14
C PHE A 197 21.45 -2.24 18.27
N ALA A 198 22.65 -2.48 18.81
CA ALA A 198 23.61 -3.39 18.18
C ALA A 198 23.00 -4.80 18.00
N PRO A 199 23.28 -5.49 16.90
CA PRO A 199 24.22 -5.17 15.83
C PRO A 199 23.70 -4.24 14.70
N HIS A 200 22.80 -3.30 14.99
CA HIS A 200 22.28 -2.27 14.07
C HIS A 200 21.74 -2.81 12.75
N HIS A 201 20.86 -3.80 12.84
CA HIS A 201 20.20 -4.36 11.67
C HIS A 201 19.39 -3.30 10.91
N PRO A 202 19.21 -3.46 9.58
CA PRO A 202 18.29 -2.64 8.82
C PRO A 202 16.89 -2.64 9.45
N ILE A 203 16.21 -1.49 9.40
CA ILE A 203 14.84 -1.42 9.91
C ILE A 203 13.90 -2.25 9.02
N THR A 204 12.85 -2.78 9.60
CA THR A 204 11.85 -3.52 8.84
C THR A 204 10.80 -2.59 8.26
N SER A 205 10.16 -3.00 7.17
CA SER A 205 9.03 -2.25 6.58
C SER A 205 7.85 -2.06 7.55
N LYS A 206 7.79 -2.84 8.64
CA LYS A 206 6.77 -2.70 9.69
C LYS A 206 7.04 -1.51 10.62
N ALA A 207 8.27 -1.06 10.74
CA ALA A 207 8.63 0.11 11.54
C ALA A 207 8.14 1.42 10.91
N ILE A 208 8.08 1.49 9.59
CA ILE A 208 7.72 2.71 8.85
C ILE A 208 6.30 3.21 9.20
N PRO A 209 5.23 2.38 9.18
CA PRO A 209 3.90 2.83 9.60
C PRO A 209 3.84 3.34 11.04
N TRP A 210 4.67 2.80 11.94
CA TRP A 210 4.75 3.28 13.31
C TRP A 210 5.33 4.71 13.38
N VAL A 211 6.42 4.98 12.63
CA VAL A 211 6.99 6.33 12.49
C VAL A 211 5.95 7.30 11.97
N VAL A 212 5.23 6.94 10.90
CA VAL A 212 4.17 7.76 10.32
C VAL A 212 3.08 8.04 11.36
N SER A 213 2.65 7.02 12.12
CA SER A 213 1.64 7.20 13.16
C SER A 213 2.09 8.19 14.23
N LYS A 214 3.35 8.08 14.69
CA LYS A 214 3.91 9.02 15.67
C LYS A 214 3.91 10.46 15.16
N ILE A 215 4.30 10.68 13.89
CA ILE A 215 4.29 12.02 13.30
C ILE A 215 2.84 12.55 13.18
N MET A 216 1.90 11.70 12.77
CA MET A 216 0.48 12.06 12.67
C MET A 216 -0.12 12.43 14.05
N ASP A 217 0.28 11.72 15.12
CA ASP A 217 -0.16 12.03 16.48
C ASP A 217 0.37 13.39 16.91
N LEU A 218 1.64 13.70 16.65
CA LEU A 218 2.23 15.01 16.94
C LEU A 218 1.62 16.13 16.11
N ALA A 219 1.24 15.85 14.87
CA ALA A 219 0.53 16.78 13.99
C ALA A 219 -0.94 16.96 14.36
N GLY A 220 -1.50 16.17 15.27
CA GLY A 220 -2.91 16.19 15.64
C GLY A 220 -3.88 15.77 14.54
N ILE A 221 -3.41 14.99 13.54
CA ILE A 221 -4.23 14.59 12.40
C ILE A 221 -4.65 13.12 12.50
N ARG A 222 -5.89 12.83 12.07
CA ARG A 222 -6.44 11.46 12.02
C ARG A 222 -6.28 10.70 13.32
N THR A 223 -6.67 11.30 14.43
CA THR A 223 -6.53 10.75 15.78
C THR A 223 -7.70 9.88 16.21
N ASN A 224 -8.83 9.90 15.46
CA ASN A 224 -10.01 9.14 15.81
C ASN A 224 -9.86 7.65 15.50
N LYS A 225 -10.53 6.81 16.31
CA LYS A 225 -10.58 5.37 16.08
C LYS A 225 -11.26 5.07 14.74
N GLY A 226 -10.55 4.41 13.84
CA GLY A 226 -11.05 4.06 12.51
C GLY A 226 -10.52 4.96 11.39
N ASP A 227 -9.88 6.06 11.71
CA ASP A 227 -9.21 6.90 10.72
C ASP A 227 -8.16 6.09 9.96
N ARG A 228 -8.11 6.30 8.66
CA ARG A 228 -7.10 5.65 7.85
C ARG A 228 -5.76 6.34 8.05
N ARG A 229 -4.84 5.61 8.65
CA ARG A 229 -3.46 6.04 8.88
C ARG A 229 -2.51 5.06 8.18
N GLY A 230 -1.55 5.56 7.44
CA GLY A 230 -0.57 4.68 6.81
C GLY A 230 0.14 5.31 5.63
N THR A 231 1.23 4.70 5.23
CA THR A 231 2.17 5.22 4.22
C THR A 231 1.55 5.40 2.83
N HIS A 232 0.47 4.67 2.51
CA HIS A 232 -0.22 4.84 1.22
C HIS A 232 -0.90 6.20 1.06
N LEU A 233 -1.23 6.89 2.16
CA LEU A 233 -1.80 8.25 2.10
C LEU A 233 -0.86 9.24 1.42
N PHE A 234 0.44 9.15 1.73
CA PHE A 234 1.47 10.00 1.13
C PHE A 234 1.63 9.72 -0.36
N ARG A 235 1.63 8.44 -0.72
CA ARG A 235 1.70 8.05 -2.12
C ARG A 235 0.48 8.50 -2.92
N HIS A 236 -0.71 8.42 -2.32
CA HIS A 236 -1.93 8.96 -2.91
C HIS A 236 -1.86 10.47 -3.03
N ARG A 237 -1.36 11.17 -1.97
CA ARG A 237 -1.16 12.60 -2.01
C ARG A 237 -0.20 13.02 -3.15
N VAL A 238 0.96 12.40 -3.25
CA VAL A 238 1.93 12.71 -4.33
C VAL A 238 1.29 12.50 -5.70
N ALA A 239 0.57 11.39 -5.92
CA ALA A 239 -0.12 11.14 -7.18
C ALA A 239 -1.18 12.19 -7.48
N THR A 240 -1.98 12.59 -6.48
CA THR A 240 -3.04 13.59 -6.61
C THR A 240 -2.46 14.96 -6.91
N VAL A 241 -1.45 15.40 -6.14
CA VAL A 241 -0.78 16.70 -6.37
C VAL A 241 -0.14 16.76 -7.77
N MET A 242 0.48 15.68 -8.24
CA MET A 242 1.02 15.63 -9.59
C MET A 242 -0.09 15.74 -10.65
N ALA A 243 -1.23 15.06 -10.45
CA ALA A 243 -2.38 15.12 -11.36
C ALA A 243 -2.99 16.52 -11.38
N GLU A 244 -3.23 17.15 -10.24
CA GLU A 244 -3.73 18.53 -10.09
C GLU A 244 -2.80 19.57 -10.77
N ASN A 245 -1.50 19.28 -10.85
CA ASN A 245 -0.54 20.10 -11.57
C ASN A 245 -0.37 19.67 -13.05
N ASN A 246 -1.31 18.97 -13.62
CA ASN A 246 -1.33 18.54 -15.03
C ASN A 246 -0.11 17.69 -15.44
N VAL A 247 0.53 16.97 -14.51
CA VAL A 247 1.62 16.04 -14.85
C VAL A 247 1.03 14.85 -15.62
N PRO A 248 1.56 14.49 -16.79
CA PRO A 248 1.03 13.39 -17.57
C PRO A 248 1.02 12.06 -16.82
N ALA A 249 -0.06 11.28 -16.94
CA ALA A 249 -0.25 10.00 -16.26
C ALA A 249 0.94 9.02 -16.42
N PRO A 250 1.61 8.89 -17.58
CA PRO A 250 2.82 8.07 -17.71
C PRO A 250 3.95 8.54 -16.81
N VAL A 251 4.13 9.86 -16.63
CA VAL A 251 5.17 10.43 -15.77
C VAL A 251 4.86 10.14 -14.30
N ILE A 252 3.60 10.30 -13.87
CA ILE A 252 3.15 9.92 -12.51
C ILE A 252 3.42 8.43 -12.27
N SER A 253 3.06 7.57 -13.23
CA SER A 253 3.31 6.12 -13.14
C SER A 253 4.79 5.80 -13.01
N ALA A 254 5.65 6.45 -13.81
CA ALA A 254 7.10 6.26 -13.78
C ALA A 254 7.69 6.72 -12.44
N THR A 255 7.34 7.92 -11.98
CA THR A 255 7.77 8.49 -10.69
C THR A 255 7.40 7.57 -9.51
N LEU A 256 6.19 7.05 -9.54
CA LEU A 256 5.71 6.13 -8.50
C LEU A 256 6.12 4.67 -8.76
N GLY A 257 6.79 4.33 -9.88
CA GLY A 257 7.20 2.97 -10.24
C GLY A 257 6.01 2.00 -10.32
N GLN A 258 4.95 2.40 -11.02
CA GLN A 258 3.76 1.56 -11.25
C GLN A 258 3.88 0.84 -12.58
N LYS A 259 3.73 -0.50 -12.59
CA LYS A 259 3.76 -1.30 -13.82
C LYS A 259 2.44 -1.24 -14.61
N ASN A 260 1.34 -1.06 -13.90
CA ASN A 260 0.01 -1.09 -14.52
C ASN A 260 -0.55 0.34 -14.60
N PRO A 261 -0.77 0.88 -15.80
CA PRO A 261 -1.38 2.20 -16.00
C PRO A 261 -2.75 2.33 -15.33
N LYS A 262 -3.55 1.25 -15.30
CA LYS A 262 -4.86 1.21 -14.61
C LYS A 262 -4.76 1.48 -13.10
N SER A 263 -3.56 1.44 -12.54
CA SER A 263 -3.36 1.83 -11.13
C SER A 263 -3.60 3.32 -10.89
N LEU A 264 -3.58 4.14 -11.96
CA LEU A 264 -3.86 5.57 -11.90
C LEU A 264 -5.33 5.91 -12.05
N ASP A 265 -6.16 5.03 -12.63
CA ASP A 265 -7.60 5.28 -12.83
C ASP A 265 -8.30 5.71 -11.54
N SER A 266 -7.82 5.21 -10.42
CA SER A 266 -8.34 5.55 -9.11
C SER A 266 -7.96 6.97 -8.63
N TYR A 267 -6.85 7.53 -9.10
CA TYR A 267 -6.47 8.91 -8.80
C TYR A 267 -7.19 9.89 -9.73
N LEU A 268 -7.30 9.54 -11.00
CA LEU A 268 -8.06 10.32 -11.98
C LEU A 268 -9.54 10.44 -11.59
N SER A 269 -10.12 9.37 -11.02
CA SER A 269 -11.50 9.41 -10.52
C SER A 269 -11.67 10.26 -9.25
N ALA A 270 -10.61 10.62 -8.56
CA ALA A 270 -10.62 11.51 -7.40
C ALA A 270 -10.37 12.98 -7.78
N ASP A 271 -10.00 13.23 -9.01
CA ASP A 271 -9.74 14.57 -9.57
C ASP A 271 -11.05 15.24 -9.95
N ILE A 272 -11.78 15.69 -8.94
CA ILE A 272 -13.10 16.35 -9.12
C ILE A 272 -12.95 17.69 -9.88
N THR A 273 -11.81 18.36 -9.78
CA THR A 273 -11.57 19.65 -10.41
C THR A 273 -11.59 19.51 -11.91
N HIS A 274 -10.76 18.64 -12.48
CA HIS A 274 -10.75 18.42 -13.92
C HIS A 274 -11.99 17.68 -14.42
N LEU A 275 -12.62 16.81 -13.61
CA LEU A 275 -13.90 16.20 -13.95
C LEU A 275 -15.03 17.24 -14.08
N ARG A 276 -15.00 18.31 -13.28
CA ARG A 276 -15.95 19.42 -13.41
C ARG A 276 -15.76 20.22 -14.72
N GLU A 277 -14.52 20.39 -15.15
CA GLU A 277 -14.19 21.03 -16.43
C GLU A 277 -14.71 20.21 -17.62
N CYS A 278 -14.69 18.87 -17.50
CA CYS A 278 -15.24 17.95 -18.50
C CYS A 278 -16.76 17.85 -18.46
N SER A 279 -17.43 18.39 -17.43
CA SER A 279 -18.88 18.29 -17.32
C SER A 279 -19.57 19.23 -18.32
N LEU A 280 -20.57 18.69 -19.05
CA LEU A 280 -21.42 19.51 -19.90
C LEU A 280 -22.18 20.51 -19.01
N SER A 281 -22.20 21.79 -19.42
CA SER A 281 -22.99 22.80 -18.71
C SER A 281 -24.46 22.47 -18.85
N ILE A 282 -25.16 22.32 -17.73
CA ILE A 282 -26.63 22.19 -17.72
C ILE A 282 -27.31 23.53 -17.45
N LYS A 283 -26.57 24.65 -17.50
CA LYS A 283 -27.14 26.00 -17.26
C LYS A 283 -28.28 26.38 -18.18
N GLU A 284 -28.33 25.81 -19.35
CA GLU A 284 -29.40 26.04 -20.34
C GLU A 284 -30.62 25.13 -20.11
N TYR A 285 -30.52 24.13 -19.25
CA TYR A 285 -31.60 23.23 -18.89
C TYR A 285 -32.15 23.63 -17.54
N ALA A 286 -33.31 24.22 -17.49
CA ALA A 286 -34.00 24.53 -16.24
C ALA A 286 -34.29 23.22 -15.50
N ILE A 287 -33.64 23.05 -14.34
CA ILE A 287 -33.94 21.93 -13.43
C ILE A 287 -35.30 22.25 -12.84
N ARG A 288 -36.29 21.38 -13.03
CA ARG A 288 -37.59 21.52 -12.36
C ARG A 288 -37.35 21.27 -10.87
N GLU A 289 -37.78 22.19 -10.02
CA GLU A 289 -37.63 22.11 -8.55
C GLU A 289 -38.21 20.81 -7.97
N GLU A 290 -39.27 20.30 -8.60
CA GLU A 290 -39.96 19.05 -8.25
C GLU A 290 -39.05 17.79 -8.28
N VAL A 291 -37.89 17.84 -8.91
CA VAL A 291 -36.96 16.70 -8.98
C VAL A 291 -36.20 16.47 -7.66
N PHE A 292 -36.18 17.47 -6.78
CA PHE A 292 -35.49 17.40 -5.49
C PHE A 292 -36.43 17.18 -4.30
N ASP A 293 -37.74 17.20 -4.51
CA ASP A 293 -38.73 16.82 -3.50
C ASP A 293 -38.86 15.28 -3.41
N ILE A 294 -37.77 14.63 -3.01
CA ILE A 294 -37.80 13.23 -2.62
C ILE A 294 -38.11 13.22 -1.12
N VAL A 295 -39.37 12.92 -0.80
CA VAL A 295 -39.88 12.65 0.56
C VAL A 295 -39.20 11.44 1.17
#